data_a20cd88970cbd6c40976e7af01372440
#
_entry.id   a20cd88970cbd6c40976e7af01372440
#
_cell.length_a   1.000
_cell.length_b   1.000
_cell.length_c   1.000
_cell.angle_alpha   90.00
_cell.angle_beta   90.00
_cell.angle_gamma   90.00
#
_symmetry.space_group_name_H-M   'P 1'
#
loop_
_entity.id
_entity.type
_entity.pdbx_description
1 polymer ?
#
loop_
_entity_poly.entity_id
_entity_poly.type
_entity_poly.pdbx_seq_one_letter_code
_entity_poly.pdbx_strand_id
1 'polypeptide(L)'
;MYKMMTPGPSQVRENVLLARSKQFQNPDLDSDFVEYYHDTCKLYSSLLHTENESLILGGEGILGLEAACASLTEPGDRILVLDNGVFGEGFKDFVSIYGGTPVLYTRDYSRPFDIDHDFKYATVVHCDTPSGMLNDIASICTLLKSYSILTVVDSVAGMFGEDVRVDDWKIDLLCGGSQKAVSAPPGLT
;
A
#
# COMPACT_ATOMS: atom_id res chain seq x y z
N MET A 1 23.78 -7.34 -21.26
CA MET A 1 22.50 -6.82 -20.76
C MET A 1 22.70 -6.40 -19.31
N TYR A 2 22.43 -5.16 -18.95
CA TYR A 2 22.54 -4.70 -17.56
C TYR A 2 21.39 -5.30 -16.74
N LYS A 3 21.69 -5.81 -15.55
CA LYS A 3 20.67 -6.17 -14.55
C LYS A 3 20.44 -4.97 -13.65
N MET A 4 19.19 -4.56 -13.51
CA MET A 4 18.79 -3.53 -12.56
C MET A 4 18.69 -4.15 -11.17
N MET A 5 19.49 -3.62 -10.24
CA MET A 5 19.59 -4.13 -8.86
C MET A 5 19.07 -3.11 -7.84
N THR A 6 18.24 -2.16 -8.29
CA THR A 6 17.60 -1.18 -7.43
C THR A 6 16.34 -1.77 -6.78
N PRO A 7 15.94 -1.31 -5.59
CA PRO A 7 14.70 -1.79 -4.94
C PRO A 7 13.42 -1.37 -5.68
N GLY A 8 13.52 -0.46 -6.63
CA GLY A 8 12.43 -0.02 -7.51
C GLY A 8 12.67 1.38 -8.09
N PRO A 9 12.13 1.62 -9.30
CA PRO A 9 11.45 0.66 -10.18
C PRO A 9 12.30 -0.56 -10.50
N SER A 10 11.66 -1.75 -10.52
CA SER A 10 12.34 -2.99 -10.84
C SER A 10 12.46 -3.20 -12.36
N GLN A 11 13.31 -4.14 -12.77
CA GLN A 11 13.43 -4.49 -14.18
C GLN A 11 12.13 -5.15 -14.67
N VAL A 12 11.53 -4.59 -15.71
CA VAL A 12 10.34 -5.17 -16.36
C VAL A 12 10.74 -6.43 -17.13
N ARG A 13 10.01 -7.52 -16.92
CA ARG A 13 10.26 -8.80 -17.58
C ARG A 13 9.83 -8.75 -19.05
N GLU A 14 10.48 -9.54 -19.90
CA GLU A 14 10.23 -9.58 -21.34
C GLU A 14 8.78 -9.93 -21.69
N ASN A 15 8.19 -10.90 -21.01
CA ASN A 15 6.78 -11.28 -21.19
C ASN A 15 5.82 -10.12 -20.89
N VAL A 16 6.13 -9.28 -19.92
CA VAL A 16 5.34 -8.08 -19.59
C VAL A 16 5.50 -7.02 -20.67
N LEU A 17 6.72 -6.81 -21.18
CA LEU A 17 6.96 -5.91 -22.32
C LEU A 17 6.20 -6.36 -23.57
N LEU A 18 6.19 -7.66 -23.84
CA LEU A 18 5.43 -8.25 -24.97
C LEU A 18 3.91 -8.09 -24.76
N ALA A 19 3.40 -8.30 -23.55
CA ALA A 19 2.00 -8.07 -23.25
C ALA A 19 1.61 -6.61 -23.51
N ARG A 20 2.45 -5.67 -23.07
CA ARG A 20 2.24 -4.23 -23.27
C ARG A 20 2.29 -3.78 -24.73
N SER A 21 2.95 -4.52 -25.60
CA SER A 21 3.01 -4.20 -27.04
C SER A 21 1.74 -4.55 -27.81
N LYS A 22 0.80 -5.26 -27.19
CA LYS A 22 -0.49 -5.59 -27.81
C LYS A 22 -1.37 -4.35 -27.86
N GLN A 23 -2.17 -4.27 -28.92
CA GLN A 23 -3.20 -3.24 -29.02
C GLN A 23 -4.32 -3.57 -28.04
N PHE A 24 -4.70 -2.61 -27.21
CA PHE A 24 -5.84 -2.71 -26.30
C PHE A 24 -7.07 -2.05 -26.91
N GLN A 25 -8.22 -2.51 -26.47
CA GLN A 25 -9.52 -1.93 -26.73
C GLN A 25 -9.67 -0.58 -26.02
N ASN A 26 -10.74 0.14 -26.34
CA ASN A 26 -11.04 1.40 -25.69
C ASN A 26 -11.56 1.15 -24.25
N PRO A 27 -10.84 1.57 -23.20
CA PRO A 27 -11.21 1.29 -21.81
C PRO A 27 -12.53 1.94 -21.40
N ASP A 28 -12.96 3.01 -22.10
CA ASP A 28 -14.18 3.76 -21.75
C ASP A 28 -15.43 3.17 -22.41
N LEU A 29 -15.28 2.39 -23.47
CA LEU A 29 -16.40 1.98 -24.32
C LEU A 29 -16.56 0.46 -24.45
N ASP A 30 -15.47 -0.30 -24.33
CA ASP A 30 -15.47 -1.73 -24.63
C ASP A 30 -15.77 -2.57 -23.37
N SER A 31 -16.85 -3.32 -23.41
CA SER A 31 -17.25 -4.24 -22.34
C SER A 31 -16.17 -5.27 -21.99
N ASP A 32 -15.43 -5.74 -23.01
CA ASP A 32 -14.35 -6.71 -22.83
C ASP A 32 -13.21 -6.15 -21.98
N PHE A 33 -12.96 -4.82 -22.06
CA PHE A 33 -11.97 -4.18 -21.18
C PHE A 33 -12.47 -4.13 -19.72
N VAL A 34 -13.76 -3.87 -19.51
CA VAL A 34 -14.37 -3.88 -18.17
C VAL A 34 -14.24 -5.26 -17.54
N GLU A 35 -14.53 -6.31 -18.29
CA GLU A 35 -14.36 -7.69 -17.82
C GLU A 35 -12.90 -8.01 -17.50
N TYR A 36 -11.97 -7.64 -18.39
CA TYR A 36 -10.53 -7.81 -18.18
C TYR A 36 -10.04 -7.09 -16.93
N TYR A 37 -10.51 -5.85 -16.68
CA TYR A 37 -10.18 -5.07 -15.48
C TYR A 37 -10.67 -5.78 -14.21
N HIS A 38 -11.92 -6.18 -14.17
CA HIS A 38 -12.49 -6.89 -13.02
C HIS A 38 -11.80 -8.23 -12.75
N ASP A 39 -11.49 -8.99 -13.78
CA ASP A 39 -10.77 -10.27 -13.61
C ASP A 39 -9.35 -10.05 -13.11
N THR A 40 -8.70 -8.97 -13.54
CA THR A 40 -7.40 -8.57 -13.00
C THR A 40 -7.50 -8.19 -11.53
N CYS A 41 -8.49 -7.39 -11.13
CA CYS A 41 -8.74 -7.03 -9.73
C CYS A 41 -9.00 -8.28 -8.86
N LYS A 42 -9.82 -9.22 -9.32
CA LYS A 42 -10.07 -10.50 -8.63
C LYS A 42 -8.79 -11.33 -8.46
N LEU A 43 -7.93 -11.34 -9.49
CA LEU A 43 -6.64 -12.02 -9.38
C LEU A 43 -5.77 -11.42 -8.28
N TYR A 44 -5.71 -10.07 -8.20
CA TYR A 44 -5.01 -9.39 -7.11
C TYR A 44 -5.61 -9.76 -5.74
N SER A 45 -6.93 -9.70 -5.59
CA SER A 45 -7.60 -10.07 -4.33
C SER A 45 -7.26 -11.51 -3.93
N SER A 46 -7.29 -12.44 -4.87
CA SER A 46 -6.91 -13.84 -4.62
C SER A 46 -5.45 -14.00 -4.18
N LEU A 47 -4.52 -13.29 -4.82
CA LEU A 47 -3.09 -13.34 -4.49
C LEU A 47 -2.77 -12.66 -3.15
N LEU A 48 -3.60 -11.73 -2.70
CA LEU A 48 -3.49 -11.02 -1.43
C LEU A 48 -4.32 -11.67 -0.31
N HIS A 49 -4.92 -12.82 -0.57
CA HIS A 49 -5.73 -13.56 0.38
C HIS A 49 -6.84 -12.71 1.01
N THR A 50 -7.65 -12.08 0.16
CA THR A 50 -8.80 -11.29 0.59
C THR A 50 -10.03 -11.56 -0.25
N GLU A 51 -11.20 -11.49 0.39
CA GLU A 51 -12.49 -11.51 -0.29
C GLU A 51 -12.96 -10.08 -0.67
N ASN A 52 -12.25 -9.06 -0.22
CA ASN A 52 -12.52 -7.67 -0.59
C ASN A 52 -12.07 -7.40 -2.02
N GLU A 53 -12.69 -6.40 -2.64
CA GLU A 53 -12.36 -5.99 -3.99
C GLU A 53 -11.03 -5.21 -4.02
N SER A 54 -10.11 -5.62 -4.90
CA SER A 54 -8.94 -4.82 -5.25
C SER A 54 -9.30 -3.81 -6.32
N LEU A 55 -8.71 -2.62 -6.25
CA LEU A 55 -8.86 -1.57 -7.25
C LEU A 55 -7.50 -1.27 -7.86
N ILE A 56 -7.45 -1.08 -9.17
CA ILE A 56 -6.24 -0.68 -9.89
C ILE A 56 -6.45 0.75 -10.39
N LEU A 57 -5.66 1.68 -9.85
CA LEU A 57 -5.74 3.10 -10.17
C LEU A 57 -4.58 3.50 -11.09
N GLY A 58 -4.83 4.45 -11.98
CA GLY A 58 -3.80 5.06 -12.82
C GLY A 58 -2.96 6.05 -12.04
N GLY A 59 -1.78 5.62 -11.58
CA GLY A 59 -0.85 6.41 -10.80
C GLY A 59 0.24 5.53 -10.17
N GLU A 60 1.20 6.12 -9.51
CA GLU A 60 2.20 5.36 -8.76
C GLU A 60 1.70 5.07 -7.33
N GLY A 61 2.38 4.18 -6.61
CA GLY A 61 2.01 3.76 -5.26
C GLY A 61 1.68 4.91 -4.30
N ILE A 62 2.38 6.05 -4.46
CA ILE A 62 2.12 7.26 -3.67
C ILE A 62 0.69 7.82 -3.87
N LEU A 63 0.11 7.66 -5.07
CA LEU A 63 -1.27 8.07 -5.32
C LEU A 63 -2.26 7.23 -4.51
N GLY A 64 -2.05 5.91 -4.44
CA GLY A 64 -2.88 5.03 -3.63
C GLY A 64 -2.81 5.36 -2.14
N LEU A 65 -1.60 5.67 -1.64
CA LEU A 65 -1.38 6.07 -0.25
C LEU A 65 -2.07 7.40 0.07
N GLU A 66 -1.92 8.40 -0.81
CA GLU A 66 -2.59 9.68 -0.68
C GLU A 66 -4.11 9.53 -0.75
N ALA A 67 -4.62 8.74 -1.71
CA ALA A 67 -6.05 8.48 -1.86
C ALA A 67 -6.65 7.83 -0.60
N ALA A 68 -5.94 6.88 0.01
CA ALA A 68 -6.36 6.26 1.27
C ALA A 68 -6.45 7.31 2.40
N CYS A 69 -5.42 8.13 2.57
CA CYS A 69 -5.42 9.20 3.57
C CYS A 69 -6.53 10.23 3.31
N ALA A 70 -6.69 10.66 2.05
CA ALA A 70 -7.74 11.61 1.65
C ALA A 70 -9.14 11.11 1.93
N SER A 71 -9.37 9.80 1.72
CA SER A 71 -10.68 9.18 1.92
C SER A 71 -11.04 9.01 3.40
N LEU A 72 -10.06 8.90 4.27
CA LEU A 72 -10.26 8.63 5.69
C LEU A 72 -10.14 9.87 6.57
N THR A 73 -9.41 10.91 6.14
CA THR A 73 -9.11 12.06 6.99
C THR A 73 -10.20 13.12 6.92
N GLU A 74 -10.69 13.56 8.06
CA GLU A 74 -11.51 14.74 8.22
C GLU A 74 -10.77 15.79 9.10
N PRO A 75 -11.08 17.08 8.94
CA PRO A 75 -10.46 18.11 9.76
C PRO A 75 -10.62 17.86 11.26
N GLY A 76 -9.49 17.82 11.96
CA GLY A 76 -9.43 17.57 13.40
C GLY A 76 -9.23 16.10 13.81
N ASP A 77 -9.30 15.16 12.89
CA ASP A 77 -8.96 13.76 13.18
C ASP A 77 -7.50 13.64 13.65
N ARG A 78 -7.27 12.74 14.60
CA ARG A 78 -5.92 12.32 15.03
C ARG A 78 -5.54 11.03 14.34
N ILE A 79 -4.40 11.02 13.71
CA ILE A 79 -3.90 9.88 12.96
C ILE A 79 -2.54 9.43 13.51
N LEU A 80 -2.42 8.15 13.82
CA LEU A 80 -1.17 7.55 14.24
C LEU A 80 -0.28 7.26 13.04
N VAL A 81 0.88 7.91 12.96
CA VAL A 81 1.87 7.69 11.91
C VAL A 81 3.02 6.88 12.48
N LEU A 82 3.09 5.58 12.11
CA LEU A 82 4.21 4.73 12.52
C LEU A 82 5.44 5.09 11.68
N ASP A 83 6.32 5.90 12.29
CA ASP A 83 7.57 6.34 11.68
C ASP A 83 8.64 5.26 11.85
N ASN A 84 8.85 4.52 10.79
CA ASN A 84 9.88 3.48 10.70
C ASN A 84 10.87 3.75 9.55
N GLY A 85 10.96 5.00 9.10
CA GLY A 85 11.83 5.46 8.02
C GLY A 85 11.19 6.55 7.19
N VAL A 86 11.88 6.99 6.14
CA VAL A 86 11.49 8.14 5.31
C VAL A 86 10.09 7.99 4.69
N PHE A 87 9.69 6.77 4.34
CA PHE A 87 8.35 6.53 3.79
C PHE A 87 7.28 6.53 4.89
N GLY A 88 7.58 6.00 6.07
CA GLY A 88 6.67 6.05 7.21
C GLY A 88 6.42 7.48 7.68
N GLU A 89 7.48 8.26 7.85
CA GLU A 89 7.39 9.67 8.23
C GLU A 89 6.59 10.50 7.22
N GLY A 90 6.72 10.18 5.92
CA GLY A 90 6.07 10.93 4.83
C GLY A 90 4.54 10.96 4.92
N PHE A 91 3.90 10.01 5.59
CA PHE A 91 2.45 10.02 5.78
C PHE A 91 1.93 11.25 6.55
N LYS A 92 2.77 11.89 7.38
CA LYS A 92 2.40 13.12 8.10
C LYS A 92 1.95 14.24 7.15
N ASP A 93 2.56 14.29 5.95
CA ASP A 93 2.26 15.35 4.98
C ASP A 93 0.87 15.11 4.37
N PHE A 94 0.53 13.86 3.99
CA PHE A 94 -0.82 13.53 3.50
C PHE A 94 -1.89 13.84 4.56
N VAL A 95 -1.68 13.37 5.80
CA VAL A 95 -2.60 13.63 6.91
C VAL A 95 -2.83 15.13 7.09
N SER A 96 -1.74 15.90 7.08
CA SER A 96 -1.81 17.36 7.29
C SER A 96 -2.52 18.09 6.16
N ILE A 97 -2.29 17.70 4.88
CA ILE A 97 -2.95 18.30 3.70
C ILE A 97 -4.47 18.18 3.79
N TYR A 98 -4.98 17.05 4.31
CA TYR A 98 -6.42 16.80 4.45
C TYR A 98 -7.00 17.26 5.80
N GLY A 99 -6.24 18.03 6.58
CA GLY A 99 -6.70 18.69 7.81
C GLY A 99 -6.66 17.82 9.07
N GLY A 100 -6.08 16.63 9.00
CA GLY A 100 -5.82 15.78 10.16
C GLY A 100 -4.61 16.23 10.96
N THR A 101 -4.49 15.68 12.16
CA THR A 101 -3.35 15.90 13.06
C THR A 101 -2.52 14.62 13.11
N PRO A 102 -1.35 14.57 12.46
CA PRO A 102 -0.47 13.41 12.53
C PRO A 102 0.21 13.33 13.89
N VAL A 103 0.18 12.17 14.50
CA VAL A 103 0.94 11.86 15.72
C VAL A 103 1.99 10.82 15.35
N LEU A 104 3.25 11.27 15.27
CA LEU A 104 4.35 10.39 14.90
C LEU A 104 4.71 9.48 16.08
N TYR A 105 4.79 8.20 15.79
CA TYR A 105 5.34 7.21 16.69
C TYR A 105 6.63 6.65 16.08
N THR A 106 7.74 7.19 16.53
CA THR A 106 9.08 6.67 16.17
C THR A 106 9.39 5.51 17.08
N ARG A 107 9.70 4.36 16.50
CA ARG A 107 9.92 3.14 17.26
C ARG A 107 11.09 3.27 18.21
N ASP A 108 10.80 3.33 19.50
CA ASP A 108 11.75 3.04 20.57
C ASP A 108 11.55 1.59 21.02
N TYR A 109 12.45 0.71 20.60
CA TYR A 109 12.41 -0.72 20.93
C TYR A 109 12.51 -1.01 22.43
N SER A 110 12.84 0.00 23.23
CA SER A 110 12.96 -0.09 24.68
C SER A 110 11.64 0.13 25.44
N ARG A 111 10.58 0.58 24.76
CA ARG A 111 9.30 0.92 25.38
C ARG A 111 8.17 0.05 24.87
N PRO A 112 7.21 -0.32 25.75
CA PRO A 112 5.96 -0.91 25.31
C PRO A 112 5.22 0.03 24.36
N PHE A 113 4.53 -0.55 23.39
CA PHE A 113 3.67 0.18 22.50
C PHE A 113 2.44 0.65 23.29
N ASP A 114 2.46 1.91 23.73
CA ASP A 114 1.34 2.51 24.44
C ASP A 114 0.50 3.32 23.44
N ILE A 115 -0.66 2.79 23.07
CA ILE A 115 -1.56 3.41 22.12
C ILE A 115 -2.70 4.08 22.90
N ASP A 116 -2.80 5.39 22.76
CA ASP A 116 -3.99 6.15 23.09
C ASP A 116 -5.14 5.76 22.12
N HIS A 117 -6.35 5.57 22.64
CA HIS A 117 -7.50 5.03 21.91
C HIS A 117 -8.14 6.02 20.92
N ASP A 118 -7.67 7.25 20.84
CA ASP A 118 -8.30 8.35 20.08
C ASP A 118 -7.80 8.51 18.65
N PHE A 119 -7.23 7.48 18.04
CA PHE A 119 -6.81 7.54 16.66
C PHE A 119 -7.87 6.98 15.71
N LYS A 120 -8.21 7.71 14.65
CA LYS A 120 -9.17 7.25 13.64
C LYS A 120 -8.58 6.12 12.80
N TYR A 121 -7.33 6.27 12.39
CA TYR A 121 -6.56 5.25 11.70
C TYR A 121 -5.07 5.40 11.98
N ALA A 122 -4.32 4.37 11.60
CA ALA A 122 -2.86 4.35 11.66
C ALA A 122 -2.28 4.06 10.27
N THR A 123 -1.12 4.64 9.99
CA THR A 123 -0.33 4.34 8.78
C THR A 123 0.92 3.56 9.16
N VAL A 124 1.29 2.58 8.34
CA VAL A 124 2.51 1.78 8.52
C VAL A 124 3.09 1.35 7.20
N VAL A 125 4.42 1.36 7.08
CA VAL A 125 5.15 0.83 5.91
C VAL A 125 5.50 -0.63 6.16
N HIS A 126 5.18 -1.52 5.22
CA HIS A 126 5.51 -2.94 5.29
C HIS A 126 7.02 -3.18 5.14
N CYS A 127 7.61 -2.64 4.06
CA CYS A 127 9.04 -2.75 3.79
C CYS A 127 9.64 -1.37 3.52
N ASP A 128 10.42 -0.86 4.47
CA ASP A 128 11.18 0.38 4.29
C ASP A 128 12.48 0.08 3.56
N THR A 129 12.53 0.37 2.28
CA THR A 129 13.66 0.01 1.41
C THR A 129 14.96 0.74 1.72
N PRO A 130 14.98 2.00 2.20
CA PRO A 130 16.21 2.67 2.58
C PRO A 130 16.91 2.02 3.78
N SER A 131 16.18 1.55 4.76
CA SER A 131 16.73 0.87 5.94
C SER A 131 16.83 -0.65 5.77
N GLY A 132 16.09 -1.22 4.81
CA GLY A 132 15.96 -2.67 4.64
C GLY A 132 15.08 -3.32 5.71
N MET A 133 14.29 -2.55 6.44
CA MET A 133 13.43 -3.05 7.52
C MET A 133 12.13 -3.62 6.95
N LEU A 134 11.84 -4.86 7.32
CA LEU A 134 10.55 -5.51 7.12
C LEU A 134 9.77 -5.47 8.44
N ASN A 135 8.58 -4.86 8.44
CA ASN A 135 7.76 -4.76 9.64
C ASN A 135 6.78 -5.93 9.75
N ASP A 136 6.53 -6.38 10.96
CA ASP A 136 5.54 -7.41 11.26
C ASP A 136 4.12 -6.82 11.19
N ILE A 137 3.61 -6.69 9.96
CA ILE A 137 2.29 -6.11 9.69
C ILE A 137 1.17 -6.94 10.35
N ALA A 138 1.32 -8.26 10.39
CA ALA A 138 0.32 -9.14 10.99
C ALA A 138 0.11 -8.80 12.48
N SER A 139 1.19 -8.66 13.24
CA SER A 139 1.11 -8.30 14.67
C SER A 139 0.64 -6.85 14.85
N ILE A 140 1.15 -5.92 14.05
CA ILE A 140 0.81 -4.49 14.15
C ILE A 140 -0.68 -4.28 13.85
N CYS A 141 -1.20 -4.78 12.74
CA CYS A 141 -2.60 -4.59 12.36
C CYS A 141 -3.55 -5.33 13.33
N THR A 142 -3.18 -6.52 13.79
CA THR A 142 -3.98 -7.24 14.80
C THR A 142 -4.07 -6.43 16.11
N LEU A 143 -2.97 -5.81 16.54
CA LEU A 143 -2.96 -4.95 17.72
C LEU A 143 -3.83 -3.71 17.52
N LEU A 144 -3.63 -2.97 16.42
CA LEU A 144 -4.40 -1.76 16.11
C LEU A 144 -5.90 -2.05 16.01
N LYS A 145 -6.27 -3.19 15.42
CA LYS A 145 -7.67 -3.64 15.33
C LYS A 145 -8.29 -3.89 16.69
N SER A 146 -7.51 -4.35 17.69
CA SER A 146 -8.00 -4.53 19.07
C SER A 146 -8.37 -3.21 19.76
N TYR A 147 -7.82 -2.10 19.28
CA TYR A 147 -8.15 -0.73 19.70
C TYR A 147 -9.18 -0.06 18.79
N SER A 148 -9.76 -0.77 17.82
CA SER A 148 -10.69 -0.22 16.81
C SER A 148 -10.07 0.87 15.92
N ILE A 149 -8.75 0.86 15.76
CA ILE A 149 -8.01 1.76 14.88
C ILE A 149 -7.89 1.09 13.51
N LEU A 150 -8.35 1.79 12.46
CA LEU A 150 -8.20 1.32 11.09
C LEU A 150 -6.72 1.39 10.66
N THR A 151 -6.35 0.58 9.67
CA THR A 151 -4.96 0.51 9.19
C THR A 151 -4.86 0.88 7.72
N VAL A 152 -3.90 1.74 7.38
CA VAL A 152 -3.43 2.01 6.03
C VAL A 152 -2.01 1.50 5.92
N VAL A 153 -1.82 0.43 5.15
CA VAL A 153 -0.54 -0.25 5.00
C VAL A 153 0.08 0.09 3.65
N ASP A 154 1.24 0.73 3.68
CA ASP A 154 2.10 0.87 2.52
C ASP A 154 2.86 -0.43 2.28
N SER A 155 2.39 -1.23 1.33
CA SER A 155 3.07 -2.43 0.86
C SER A 155 3.60 -2.27 -0.58
N VAL A 156 3.87 -1.04 -1.00
CA VAL A 156 4.40 -0.77 -2.35
C VAL A 156 5.67 -1.57 -2.61
N ALA A 157 6.57 -1.68 -1.64
CA ALA A 157 7.79 -2.46 -1.78
C ALA A 157 7.65 -3.92 -1.31
N GLY A 158 6.68 -4.23 -0.44
CA GLY A 158 6.50 -5.55 0.14
C GLY A 158 5.59 -6.47 -0.68
N MET A 159 4.52 -5.93 -1.25
CA MET A 159 3.49 -6.70 -1.97
C MET A 159 4.10 -7.57 -3.09
N PHE A 160 3.79 -8.87 -3.05
CA PHE A 160 4.30 -9.92 -3.94
C PHE A 160 5.81 -10.18 -3.87
N GLY A 161 6.57 -9.41 -3.10
CA GLY A 161 7.94 -9.72 -2.71
C GLY A 161 7.98 -10.53 -1.43
N GLU A 162 7.02 -10.28 -0.57
CA GLU A 162 6.75 -10.98 0.69
C GLU A 162 5.33 -11.56 0.68
N ASP A 163 5.06 -12.52 1.55
CA ASP A 163 3.70 -13.02 1.77
C ASP A 163 2.86 -11.90 2.41
N VAL A 164 1.69 -11.64 1.83
CA VAL A 164 0.72 -10.66 2.36
C VAL A 164 -0.65 -11.29 2.38
N ARG A 165 -1.24 -11.36 3.56
CA ARG A 165 -2.54 -12.02 3.80
C ARG A 165 -3.50 -11.00 4.42
N VAL A 166 -4.15 -10.22 3.56
CA VAL A 166 -4.93 -9.03 3.96
C VAL A 166 -5.96 -9.35 5.04
N ASP A 167 -6.80 -10.37 4.81
CA ASP A 167 -7.88 -10.69 5.74
C ASP A 167 -7.36 -11.34 7.02
N ASP A 168 -6.40 -12.27 6.93
CA ASP A 168 -5.80 -12.93 8.09
C ASP A 168 -5.06 -11.93 9.00
N TRP A 169 -4.37 -10.97 8.40
CA TRP A 169 -3.63 -9.93 9.12
C TRP A 169 -4.48 -8.74 9.54
N LYS A 170 -5.77 -8.73 9.16
CA LYS A 170 -6.75 -7.68 9.51
C LYS A 170 -6.37 -6.31 8.99
N ILE A 171 -5.79 -6.26 7.80
CA ILE A 171 -5.46 -5.01 7.11
C ILE A 171 -6.77 -4.39 6.59
N ASP A 172 -7.03 -3.12 6.91
CA ASP A 172 -8.23 -2.44 6.40
C ASP A 172 -8.01 -1.85 5.01
N LEU A 173 -6.86 -1.21 4.75
CA LEU A 173 -6.45 -0.71 3.44
C LEU A 173 -4.99 -1.09 3.16
N LEU A 174 -4.75 -1.76 2.04
CA LEU A 174 -3.42 -2.10 1.54
C LEU A 174 -3.16 -1.34 0.24
N CYS A 175 -2.04 -0.64 0.16
CA CYS A 175 -1.62 0.04 -1.05
C CYS A 175 -0.36 -0.63 -1.63
N GLY A 176 -0.35 -0.83 -2.94
CA GLY A 176 0.74 -1.45 -3.66
C GLY A 176 1.25 -0.58 -4.81
N GLY A 177 2.07 -1.15 -5.67
CA GLY A 177 2.57 -0.47 -6.85
C GLY A 177 3.12 -1.43 -7.90
N SER A 178 2.84 -1.15 -9.17
CA SER A 178 3.19 -2.03 -10.29
C SER A 178 4.70 -2.15 -10.53
N GLN A 179 5.50 -1.14 -10.16
CA GLN A 179 6.92 -1.00 -10.49
C GLN A 179 7.87 -1.75 -9.53
N LYS A 180 7.36 -2.50 -8.58
CA LYS A 180 8.13 -3.24 -7.59
C LYS A 180 8.15 -4.75 -7.92
N ALA A 181 7.82 -5.64 -6.98
CA ALA A 181 7.89 -7.08 -7.18
C ALA A 181 6.96 -7.60 -8.29
N VAL A 182 5.87 -6.93 -8.59
CA VAL A 182 5.00 -7.21 -9.75
C VAL A 182 5.79 -7.18 -11.06
N SER A 183 6.89 -6.42 -11.11
CA SER A 183 7.77 -6.33 -12.29
C SER A 183 7.06 -5.78 -13.54
N ALA A 184 6.07 -4.91 -13.32
CA ALA A 184 5.41 -4.15 -14.38
C ALA A 184 5.99 -2.73 -14.47
N PRO A 185 5.72 -1.99 -15.56
CA PRO A 185 6.09 -0.58 -15.64
C PRO A 185 5.44 0.23 -14.51
N PRO A 186 6.08 1.35 -14.07
CA PRO A 186 5.42 2.29 -13.17
C PRO A 186 4.17 2.89 -13.79
N GLY A 187 3.22 3.32 -12.94
CA GLY A 187 2.03 4.02 -13.37
C GLY A 187 0.71 3.38 -12.94
N LEU A 188 0.75 2.30 -12.16
CA LEU A 188 -0.44 1.69 -11.55
C LEU A 188 -0.21 1.47 -10.05
N THR A 189 -1.25 1.70 -9.29
CA THR A 189 -1.31 1.43 -7.85
C THR A 189 -2.58 0.66 -7.52
#